data_024f35c87b8c2365905a96aaf6d6df81
#
_entry.id   024f35c87b8c2365905a96aaf6d6df81
#
_cell.length_a   1.000
_cell.length_b   1.000
_cell.length_c   1.000
_cell.angle_alpha   90.00
_cell.angle_beta   90.00
_cell.angle_gamma   90.00
#
_symmetry.space_group_name_H-M   'P 1'
#
loop_
_entity.id
_entity.type
_entity.pdbx_description
1 polymer ?
#
loop_
_entity_poly.entity_id
_entity_poly.type
_entity_poly.pdbx_seq_one_letter_code
_entity_poly.pdbx_strand_id
1 'polypeptide(L)'
;MKRAFLDNHYDSILTANREKILAGGNGDAFLEKALTDSRMALVVLIRIPSDAAEKINRCIDDLKGIEPNLYYYPAEDFQITVMDVLKGEEGRRIPPNINEYIRCIEECSKDISPFKVKFDGLTASDNAIMVRGYYDDQLMVFRQNLRDMLKQRGLSLEERYKTISSHITIARLHSKFQNPEKLLDFIEKSRLFGTMTVSKMEISFHNWYDTKKEVLSILEL
;
A
#
# COMPACT_ATOMS: atom_id res chain seq x y z
N MET A 1 -11.92 13.49 -3.78
CA MET A 1 -11.43 13.94 -2.43
C MET A 1 -10.49 15.13 -2.61
N LYS A 2 -10.54 16.14 -1.76
CA LYS A 2 -9.64 17.29 -1.88
C LYS A 2 -8.21 16.86 -1.56
N ARG A 3 -7.24 17.22 -2.41
CA ARG A 3 -5.81 16.95 -2.21
C ARG A 3 -5.33 17.28 -0.78
N ALA A 4 -5.74 18.41 -0.25
CA ALA A 4 -5.39 18.86 1.11
C ALA A 4 -5.73 17.83 2.22
N PHE A 5 -6.77 17.01 2.05
CA PHE A 5 -7.09 15.96 3.02
C PHE A 5 -6.02 14.84 3.02
N LEU A 6 -5.56 14.45 1.84
CA LEU A 6 -4.49 13.43 1.72
C LEU A 6 -3.13 14.01 2.12
N ASP A 7 -2.84 15.28 1.79
CA ASP A 7 -1.63 15.97 2.28
C ASP A 7 -1.58 15.92 3.80
N ASN A 8 -2.64 16.37 4.48
CA ASN A 8 -2.73 16.33 5.94
C ASN A 8 -2.54 14.91 6.50
N HIS A 9 -3.12 13.90 5.84
CA HIS A 9 -2.95 12.51 6.26
C HIS A 9 -1.49 12.06 6.17
N TYR A 10 -0.83 12.29 5.03
CA TYR A 10 0.57 11.90 4.84
C TYR A 10 1.53 12.69 5.74
N ASP A 11 1.26 13.98 5.93
CA ASP A 11 2.05 14.84 6.82
C ASP A 11 1.88 14.41 8.27
N SER A 12 0.67 13.99 8.68
CA SER A 12 0.45 13.45 10.03
C SER A 12 1.23 12.15 10.28
N ILE A 13 1.37 11.28 9.27
CA ILE A 13 2.19 10.06 9.38
C ILE A 13 3.66 10.45 9.65
N LEU A 14 4.22 11.34 8.83
CA LEU A 14 5.62 11.77 8.98
C LEU A 14 5.85 12.47 10.31
N THR A 15 4.97 13.41 10.68
CA THR A 15 5.07 14.17 11.92
C THR A 15 5.02 13.24 13.15
N ALA A 16 4.07 12.30 13.18
CA ALA A 16 3.93 11.36 14.30
C ALA A 16 5.11 10.39 14.45
N ASN A 17 5.90 10.20 13.39
CA ASN A 17 7.03 9.28 13.40
C ASN A 17 8.40 9.97 13.36
N ARG A 18 8.47 11.30 13.22
CA ARG A 18 9.71 12.05 13.05
C ARG A 18 10.74 11.75 14.15
N GLU A 19 10.35 11.85 15.40
CA GLU A 19 11.24 11.59 16.55
C GLU A 19 11.71 10.13 16.59
N LYS A 20 10.83 9.19 16.23
CA LYS A 20 11.19 7.77 16.16
C LYS A 20 12.18 7.50 15.03
N ILE A 21 12.00 8.14 13.87
CA ILE A 21 12.96 8.06 12.75
C ILE A 21 14.31 8.60 13.18
N LEU A 22 14.35 9.77 13.83
CA LEU A 22 15.59 10.36 14.35
C LEU A 22 16.29 9.47 15.40
N ALA A 23 15.51 8.74 16.20
CA ALA A 23 16.02 7.74 17.15
C ALA A 23 16.50 6.43 16.49
N GLY A 24 16.42 6.33 15.15
CA GLY A 24 16.85 5.17 14.37
C GLY A 24 15.71 4.27 13.89
N GLY A 25 14.47 4.60 14.19
CA GLY A 25 13.28 3.83 13.76
C GLY A 25 13.10 2.52 14.54
N ASN A 26 12.07 1.75 14.11
CA ASN A 26 11.74 0.42 14.65
C ASN A 26 11.79 -0.59 13.51
N GLY A 27 12.80 -1.46 13.51
CA GLY A 27 12.94 -2.49 12.47
C GLY A 27 11.74 -3.43 12.40
N ASP A 28 11.41 -3.87 11.19
CA ASP A 28 10.39 -4.90 10.98
C ASP A 28 10.96 -6.29 11.34
N ALA A 29 10.60 -6.80 12.51
CA ALA A 29 11.11 -8.06 13.05
C ALA A 29 10.79 -9.30 12.17
N PHE A 30 9.84 -9.17 11.24
CA PHE A 30 9.48 -10.27 10.34
C PHE A 30 10.22 -10.21 9.00
N LEU A 31 10.96 -9.15 8.73
CA LEU A 31 11.60 -8.95 7.43
C LEU A 31 12.64 -10.02 7.09
N GLU A 32 13.39 -10.52 8.09
CA GLU A 32 14.32 -11.64 7.91
C GLU A 32 13.64 -12.92 7.45
N LYS A 33 12.35 -13.06 7.74
CA LYS A 33 11.51 -14.21 7.38
C LYS A 33 10.54 -13.90 6.24
N ALA A 34 10.77 -12.83 5.47
CA ALA A 34 9.83 -12.37 4.42
C ALA A 34 9.46 -13.48 3.44
N LEU A 35 10.42 -14.32 3.02
CA LEU A 35 10.18 -15.43 2.09
C LEU A 35 9.34 -16.57 2.69
N THR A 36 9.36 -16.72 4.01
CA THR A 36 8.63 -17.78 4.73
C THR A 36 7.41 -17.24 5.47
N ASP A 37 7.16 -15.93 5.38
CA ASP A 37 6.04 -15.29 6.07
C ASP A 37 4.71 -15.95 5.67
N SER A 38 3.97 -16.42 6.68
CA SER A 38 2.70 -17.13 6.52
C SER A 38 1.48 -16.28 6.90
N ARG A 39 1.69 -14.97 7.14
CA ARG A 39 0.59 -14.03 7.44
C ARG A 39 -0.15 -13.66 6.17
N MET A 40 -1.07 -14.54 5.76
CA MET A 40 -1.86 -14.36 4.54
C MET A 40 -3.06 -13.45 4.78
N ALA A 41 -3.37 -12.62 3.81
CA ALA A 41 -4.45 -11.63 3.80
C ALA A 41 -5.29 -11.74 2.53
N LEU A 42 -6.58 -11.44 2.62
CA LEU A 42 -7.42 -11.18 1.44
C LEU A 42 -7.46 -9.67 1.20
N VAL A 43 -6.96 -9.24 0.05
CA VAL A 43 -6.75 -7.83 -0.25
C VAL A 43 -7.30 -7.47 -1.63
N VAL A 44 -7.87 -6.27 -1.75
CA VAL A 44 -8.06 -5.62 -3.04
C VAL A 44 -6.91 -4.66 -3.25
N LEU A 45 -6.23 -4.75 -4.37
CA LEU A 45 -5.04 -3.94 -4.66
C LEU A 45 -5.00 -3.46 -6.12
N ILE A 46 -4.13 -2.49 -6.38
CA ILE A 46 -3.82 -1.97 -7.71
C ILE A 46 -2.32 -2.17 -7.93
N ARG A 47 -1.95 -2.90 -8.98
CA ARG A 47 -0.54 -3.04 -9.39
C ARG A 47 -0.07 -1.79 -10.13
N ILE A 48 1.19 -1.43 -9.92
CA ILE A 48 1.79 -0.25 -10.51
C ILE A 48 2.38 -0.62 -11.87
N PRO A 49 2.01 0.08 -12.96
CA PRO A 49 2.56 -0.20 -14.28
C PRO A 49 4.04 0.21 -14.38
N SER A 50 4.76 -0.41 -15.31
CA SER A 50 6.22 -0.29 -15.46
C SER A 50 6.71 1.15 -15.64
N ASP A 51 6.00 1.99 -16.37
CA ASP A 51 6.36 3.39 -16.62
C ASP A 51 6.32 4.27 -15.35
N ALA A 52 5.35 4.00 -14.46
CA ALA A 52 5.31 4.65 -13.14
C ALA A 52 6.37 4.05 -12.20
N ALA A 53 6.60 2.74 -12.25
CA ALA A 53 7.59 2.04 -11.45
C ALA A 53 9.03 2.49 -11.75
N GLU A 54 9.38 2.81 -13.01
CA GLU A 54 10.71 3.29 -13.37
C GLU A 54 11.13 4.57 -12.62
N LYS A 55 10.22 5.54 -12.48
CA LYS A 55 10.51 6.78 -11.76
C LYS A 55 10.70 6.54 -10.26
N ILE A 56 9.92 5.60 -9.70
CA ILE A 56 10.05 5.17 -8.31
C ILE A 56 11.40 4.48 -8.11
N ASN A 57 11.83 3.61 -9.04
CA ASN A 57 13.12 2.92 -8.97
C ASN A 57 14.30 3.90 -8.98
N ARG A 58 14.27 4.96 -9.81
CA ARG A 58 15.31 6.01 -9.75
C ARG A 58 15.39 6.68 -8.38
N CYS A 59 14.24 6.92 -7.75
CA CYS A 59 14.21 7.47 -6.39
C CYS A 59 14.77 6.47 -5.37
N ILE A 60 14.51 5.17 -5.55
CA ILE A 60 15.09 4.10 -4.73
C ILE A 60 16.62 4.07 -4.87
N ASP A 61 17.17 4.25 -6.08
CA ASP A 61 18.61 4.25 -6.29
C ASP A 61 19.29 5.43 -5.56
N ASP A 62 18.67 6.62 -5.58
CA ASP A 62 19.12 7.76 -4.78
C ASP A 62 19.02 7.44 -3.27
N LEU A 63 17.92 6.80 -2.84
CA LEU A 63 17.68 6.47 -1.43
C LEU A 63 18.67 5.43 -0.90
N LYS A 64 19.09 4.45 -1.72
CA LYS A 64 20.14 3.47 -1.39
C LYS A 64 21.48 4.15 -1.06
N GLY A 65 21.75 5.30 -1.66
CA GLY A 65 22.94 6.12 -1.33
C GLY A 65 22.87 6.72 0.07
N ILE A 66 21.69 6.84 0.67
CA ILE A 66 21.47 7.38 2.02
C ILE A 66 21.28 6.25 3.03
N GLU A 67 20.45 5.28 2.70
CA GLU A 67 20.05 4.17 3.57
C GLU A 67 20.26 2.81 2.87
N PRO A 68 21.52 2.35 2.71
CA PRO A 68 21.83 1.14 1.92
C PRO A 68 21.27 -0.15 2.50
N ASN A 69 20.94 -0.19 3.78
CA ASN A 69 20.54 -1.41 4.49
C ASN A 69 19.03 -1.56 4.68
N LEU A 70 18.22 -0.81 3.93
CA LEU A 70 16.78 -1.05 3.88
C LEU A 70 16.46 -2.26 3.00
N TYR A 71 15.34 -2.91 3.27
CA TYR A 71 14.70 -3.78 2.32
C TYR A 71 13.96 -2.92 1.30
N TYR A 72 14.34 -3.01 0.04
CA TYR A 72 13.70 -2.33 -1.07
C TYR A 72 12.81 -3.29 -1.85
N TYR A 73 11.54 -2.94 -2.01
CA TYR A 73 10.63 -3.75 -2.81
C TYR A 73 11.06 -3.74 -4.27
N PRO A 74 11.02 -4.89 -4.97
CA PRO A 74 11.18 -4.92 -6.41
C PRO A 74 9.97 -4.28 -7.10
N ALA A 75 10.17 -3.77 -8.32
CA ALA A 75 9.15 -3.02 -9.05
C ALA A 75 7.85 -3.80 -9.30
N GLU A 76 7.97 -5.10 -9.51
CA GLU A 76 6.86 -6.03 -9.72
C GLU A 76 5.93 -6.19 -8.50
N ASP A 77 6.42 -5.85 -7.32
CA ASP A 77 5.65 -5.90 -6.07
C ASP A 77 5.08 -4.54 -5.66
N PHE A 78 5.32 -3.49 -6.47
CA PHE A 78 4.72 -2.18 -6.19
C PHE A 78 3.20 -2.23 -6.35
N GLN A 79 2.53 -1.83 -5.29
CA GLN A 79 1.07 -1.87 -5.24
C GLN A 79 0.49 -0.78 -4.35
N ILE A 80 -0.76 -0.43 -4.63
CA ILE A 80 -1.61 0.32 -3.73
C ILE A 80 -2.57 -0.66 -3.07
N THR A 81 -2.58 -0.76 -1.77
CA THR A 81 -3.65 -1.45 -1.04
C THR A 81 -4.92 -0.63 -1.13
N VAL A 82 -5.91 -1.16 -1.86
CA VAL A 82 -7.25 -0.57 -1.92
C VAL A 82 -7.97 -0.85 -0.60
N MET A 83 -7.98 -2.11 -0.17
CA MET A 83 -8.59 -2.52 1.10
C MET A 83 -8.04 -3.86 1.58
N ASP A 84 -7.62 -3.93 2.83
CA ASP A 84 -7.42 -5.20 3.55
C ASP A 84 -8.81 -5.74 3.95
N VAL A 85 -9.34 -6.71 3.20
CA VAL A 85 -10.66 -7.31 3.48
C VAL A 85 -10.57 -8.24 4.67
N LEU A 86 -9.61 -9.16 4.64
CA LEU A 86 -9.23 -9.99 5.79
C LEU A 86 -7.76 -9.73 6.09
N LYS A 87 -7.47 -9.24 7.30
CA LYS A 87 -6.11 -8.88 7.74
C LYS A 87 -5.12 -10.03 7.61
N GLY A 88 -3.84 -9.73 7.49
CA GLY A 88 -2.78 -10.72 7.53
C GLY A 88 -2.75 -11.45 8.88
N GLU A 89 -2.89 -12.78 8.84
CA GLU A 89 -2.88 -13.66 10.00
C GLU A 89 -2.05 -14.91 9.71
N GLU A 90 -1.24 -15.34 10.68
CA GLU A 90 -0.36 -16.49 10.52
C GLU A 90 -1.16 -17.77 10.27
N GLY A 91 -0.79 -18.50 9.20
CA GLY A 91 -1.46 -19.72 8.82
C GLY A 91 -2.86 -19.57 8.24
N ARG A 92 -3.34 -18.33 8.00
CA ARG A 92 -4.63 -18.09 7.34
C ARG A 92 -4.66 -18.78 5.99
N ARG A 93 -5.74 -19.49 5.73
CA ARG A 93 -6.06 -20.12 4.44
C ARG A 93 -7.16 -19.35 3.74
N ILE A 94 -7.30 -19.53 2.44
CA ILE A 94 -8.43 -19.04 1.67
C ILE A 94 -9.72 -19.53 2.34
N PRO A 95 -10.63 -18.62 2.74
CA PRO A 95 -11.85 -19.01 3.44
C PRO A 95 -12.77 -19.85 2.55
N PRO A 96 -13.53 -20.82 3.10
CA PRO A 96 -14.42 -21.66 2.30
C PRO A 96 -15.47 -20.89 1.50
N ASN A 97 -15.88 -19.73 1.99
CA ASN A 97 -16.82 -18.82 1.35
C ASN A 97 -16.16 -17.72 0.50
N ILE A 98 -14.94 -17.93 0.01
CA ILE A 98 -14.19 -16.95 -0.80
C ILE A 98 -14.98 -16.42 -2.01
N ASN A 99 -15.79 -17.29 -2.64
CA ASN A 99 -16.63 -16.89 -3.78
C ASN A 99 -17.69 -15.84 -3.43
N GLU A 100 -18.10 -15.75 -2.16
CA GLU A 100 -19.04 -14.73 -1.70
C GLU A 100 -18.33 -13.37 -1.60
N TYR A 101 -17.06 -13.36 -1.10
CA TYR A 101 -16.21 -12.18 -1.08
C TYR A 101 -15.92 -11.68 -2.50
N ILE A 102 -15.50 -12.58 -3.40
CA ILE A 102 -15.21 -12.22 -4.80
C ILE A 102 -16.43 -11.57 -5.45
N ARG A 103 -17.60 -12.21 -5.39
CA ARG A 103 -18.84 -11.65 -5.95
C ARG A 103 -19.22 -10.30 -5.34
N CYS A 104 -19.03 -10.13 -4.04
CA CYS A 104 -19.29 -8.88 -3.35
C CYS A 104 -18.38 -7.75 -3.87
N ILE A 105 -17.10 -8.02 -4.04
CA ILE A 105 -16.11 -7.07 -4.54
C ILE A 105 -16.35 -6.74 -6.01
N GLU A 106 -16.62 -7.75 -6.84
CA GLU A 106 -16.97 -7.58 -8.26
C GLU A 106 -18.23 -6.74 -8.44
N GLU A 107 -19.25 -6.94 -7.62
CA GLU A 107 -20.47 -6.15 -7.67
C GLU A 107 -20.20 -4.67 -7.33
N CYS A 108 -19.36 -4.40 -6.33
CA CYS A 108 -18.95 -3.04 -5.98
C CYS A 108 -18.13 -2.34 -7.07
N SER A 109 -17.45 -3.08 -7.94
CA SER A 109 -16.62 -2.50 -9.00
C SER A 109 -17.43 -2.08 -10.24
N LYS A 110 -18.63 -2.61 -10.45
CA LYS A 110 -19.45 -2.37 -11.67
C LYS A 110 -19.78 -0.90 -11.91
N ASP A 111 -19.96 -0.14 -10.84
CA ASP A 111 -20.31 1.29 -10.90
C ASP A 111 -19.08 2.21 -10.80
N ILE A 112 -17.88 1.63 -10.84
CA ILE A 112 -16.63 2.39 -10.75
C ILE A 112 -16.04 2.54 -12.15
N SER A 113 -15.90 3.76 -12.61
CA SER A 113 -15.21 4.07 -13.85
C SER A 113 -13.69 4.16 -13.64
N PRO A 114 -12.87 3.97 -14.69
CA PRO A 114 -11.44 4.20 -14.61
C PRO A 114 -11.10 5.57 -14.01
N PHE A 115 -10.15 5.61 -13.09
CA PHE A 115 -9.78 6.81 -12.35
C PHE A 115 -8.27 7.06 -12.34
N LYS A 116 -7.86 8.26 -11.95
CA LYS A 116 -6.45 8.64 -11.92
C LYS A 116 -5.88 8.59 -10.51
N VAL A 117 -4.63 8.11 -10.42
CA VAL A 117 -3.79 8.27 -9.22
C VAL A 117 -2.53 9.03 -9.61
N LYS A 118 -2.30 10.18 -8.97
CA LYS A 118 -1.08 10.97 -9.10
C LYS A 118 -0.13 10.61 -7.98
N PHE A 119 1.12 10.34 -8.30
CA PHE A 119 2.18 10.09 -7.32
C PHE A 119 3.06 11.32 -7.17
N ASP A 120 3.12 11.88 -5.94
CA ASP A 120 3.75 13.18 -5.68
C ASP A 120 4.25 13.26 -4.24
N GLY A 121 5.58 13.20 -4.06
CA GLY A 121 6.22 13.25 -2.77
C GLY A 121 6.35 11.90 -2.07
N LEU A 122 7.08 11.94 -0.97
CA LEU A 122 7.33 10.81 -0.07
C LEU A 122 6.76 11.08 1.31
N THR A 123 6.50 10.01 2.05
CA THR A 123 6.26 10.04 3.50
C THR A 123 6.94 8.82 4.13
N ALA A 124 7.07 8.80 5.44
CA ALA A 124 7.63 7.66 6.15
C ALA A 124 6.95 7.45 7.50
N SER A 125 6.87 6.19 7.89
CA SER A 125 6.70 5.78 9.28
C SER A 125 8.06 5.45 9.89
N ASP A 126 8.05 5.01 11.13
CA ASP A 126 9.25 4.57 11.85
C ASP A 126 9.87 3.27 11.30
N ASN A 127 9.23 2.61 10.32
CA ASN A 127 9.71 1.36 9.72
C ASN A 127 9.48 1.21 8.21
N ALA A 128 8.90 2.20 7.54
CA ALA A 128 8.62 2.12 6.11
C ALA A 128 8.71 3.47 5.41
N ILE A 129 9.16 3.46 4.16
CA ILE A 129 9.18 4.62 3.27
C ILE A 129 8.15 4.40 2.17
N MET A 130 7.34 5.43 1.90
CA MET A 130 6.18 5.33 1.02
C MET A 130 6.13 6.50 0.04
N VAL A 131 5.74 6.22 -1.20
CA VAL A 131 5.34 7.23 -2.19
C VAL A 131 3.91 7.64 -1.92
N ARG A 132 3.64 8.94 -1.86
CA ARG A 132 2.30 9.48 -1.64
C ARG A 132 1.47 9.37 -2.92
N GLY A 133 0.28 8.81 -2.83
CA GLY A 133 -0.67 8.70 -3.91
C GLY A 133 -1.90 9.59 -3.68
N TYR A 134 -2.36 10.25 -4.74
CA TYR A 134 -3.50 11.15 -4.75
C TYR A 134 -4.49 10.69 -5.80
N TYR A 135 -5.69 10.35 -5.39
CA TYR A 135 -6.73 9.78 -6.24
C TYR A 135 -7.98 10.67 -6.27
N ASP A 136 -8.84 10.45 -7.26
CA ASP A 136 -10.17 11.05 -7.34
C ASP A 136 -11.21 10.30 -6.48
N ASP A 137 -12.48 10.72 -6.53
CA ASP A 137 -13.51 10.21 -5.63
C ASP A 137 -13.90 8.74 -5.89
N GLN A 138 -13.61 8.17 -7.07
CA GLN A 138 -14.00 6.81 -7.43
C GLN A 138 -13.47 5.76 -6.44
N LEU A 139 -12.20 5.87 -6.02
CA LEU A 139 -11.61 4.95 -5.07
C LEU A 139 -12.29 5.00 -3.69
N MET A 140 -12.72 6.18 -3.25
CA MET A 140 -13.44 6.31 -1.98
C MET A 140 -14.85 5.75 -2.07
N VAL A 141 -15.54 5.96 -3.20
CA VAL A 141 -16.86 5.38 -3.47
C VAL A 141 -16.76 3.86 -3.43
N PHE A 142 -15.81 3.27 -4.15
CA PHE A 142 -15.57 1.82 -4.12
C PHE A 142 -15.35 1.30 -2.69
N ARG A 143 -14.44 1.93 -1.95
CA ARG A 143 -14.14 1.52 -0.56
C ARG A 143 -15.36 1.58 0.35
N GLN A 144 -16.19 2.63 0.21
CA GLN A 144 -17.38 2.77 1.04
C GLN A 144 -18.44 1.74 0.65
N ASN A 145 -18.70 1.57 -0.65
CA ASN A 145 -19.64 0.57 -1.16
C ASN A 145 -19.25 -0.85 -0.69
N LEU A 146 -17.96 -1.18 -0.74
CA LEU A 146 -17.47 -2.49 -0.30
C LEU A 146 -17.70 -2.70 1.20
N ARG A 147 -17.42 -1.71 2.05
CA ARG A 147 -17.70 -1.79 3.50
C ARG A 147 -19.18 -2.05 3.78
N ASP A 148 -20.03 -1.30 3.11
CA ASP A 148 -21.48 -1.39 3.31
C ASP A 148 -22.04 -2.72 2.80
N MET A 149 -21.57 -3.19 1.64
CA MET A 149 -22.01 -4.45 1.07
C MET A 149 -21.53 -5.67 1.86
N LEU A 150 -20.28 -5.71 2.30
CA LEU A 150 -19.77 -6.77 3.19
C LEU A 150 -20.61 -6.86 4.45
N LYS A 151 -20.91 -5.72 5.07
CA LYS A 151 -21.78 -5.65 6.25
C LYS A 151 -23.20 -6.16 5.97
N GLN A 152 -23.81 -5.75 4.86
CA GLN A 152 -25.15 -6.19 4.47
C GLN A 152 -25.23 -7.71 4.23
N ARG A 153 -24.16 -8.31 3.73
CA ARG A 153 -24.07 -9.76 3.47
C ARG A 153 -23.58 -10.57 4.65
N GLY A 154 -23.30 -9.93 5.80
CA GLY A 154 -22.78 -10.61 6.98
C GLY A 154 -21.36 -11.16 6.79
N LEU A 155 -20.60 -10.64 5.82
CA LEU A 155 -19.22 -11.01 5.58
C LEU A 155 -18.30 -10.18 6.48
N SER A 156 -17.27 -10.84 7.02
CA SER A 156 -16.28 -10.17 7.88
C SER A 156 -15.46 -9.14 7.09
N LEU A 157 -15.21 -7.99 7.72
CA LEU A 157 -14.24 -7.00 7.28
C LEU A 157 -13.27 -6.77 8.43
N GLU A 158 -11.99 -7.00 8.18
CA GLU A 158 -10.93 -6.94 9.21
C GLU A 158 -9.91 -5.82 8.92
N GLU A 159 -10.36 -4.67 8.40
CA GLU A 159 -9.49 -3.51 8.25
C GLU A 159 -8.86 -3.13 9.60
N ARG A 160 -7.52 -3.06 9.68
CA ARG A 160 -6.85 -2.60 10.89
C ARG A 160 -7.15 -1.13 11.22
N TYR A 161 -7.38 -0.35 10.20
CA TYR A 161 -7.81 1.06 10.25
C TYR A 161 -8.55 1.39 8.96
N LYS A 162 -9.42 2.38 8.99
CA LYS A 162 -10.14 2.81 7.80
C LYS A 162 -9.16 3.28 6.72
N THR A 163 -8.97 2.46 5.68
CA THR A 163 -8.03 2.76 4.59
C THR A 163 -8.52 3.99 3.81
N ILE A 164 -7.69 5.03 3.79
CA ILE A 164 -7.94 6.28 3.08
C ILE A 164 -6.80 6.66 2.12
N SER A 165 -5.59 6.20 2.36
CA SER A 165 -4.43 6.50 1.52
C SER A 165 -4.39 5.65 0.24
N SER A 166 -3.52 6.04 -0.71
CA SER A 166 -3.17 5.27 -1.91
C SER A 166 -1.65 5.26 -2.09
N HIS A 167 -0.94 5.08 -0.99
CA HIS A 167 0.52 5.04 -1.00
C HIS A 167 1.06 3.73 -1.60
N ILE A 168 2.30 3.81 -2.06
CA ILE A 168 3.10 2.65 -2.44
C ILE A 168 4.23 2.54 -1.42
N THR A 169 4.32 1.42 -0.71
CA THR A 169 5.49 1.14 0.14
C THR A 169 6.65 0.73 -0.75
N ILE A 170 7.76 1.46 -0.66
CA ILE A 170 8.95 1.23 -1.50
C ILE A 170 10.13 0.65 -0.74
N ALA A 171 10.16 0.86 0.59
CA ALA A 171 11.21 0.29 1.43
C ALA A 171 10.71 0.03 2.85
N ARG A 172 11.35 -0.93 3.52
CA ARG A 172 11.15 -1.23 4.94
C ARG A 172 12.46 -1.27 5.69
N LEU A 173 12.39 -0.84 6.94
CA LEU A 173 13.51 -0.85 7.85
C LEU A 173 13.75 -2.27 8.37
N HIS A 174 14.99 -2.77 8.16
CA HIS A 174 15.41 -4.06 8.70
C HIS A 174 15.76 -3.98 10.19
N SER A 175 16.60 -3.00 10.57
CA SER A 175 17.06 -2.83 11.95
C SER A 175 16.95 -1.38 12.42
N LYS A 176 17.84 -0.52 11.93
CA LYS A 176 17.89 0.91 12.26
C LYS A 176 18.24 1.75 11.04
N PHE A 177 17.66 2.95 10.95
CA PHE A 177 18.11 3.97 10.00
C PHE A 177 19.54 4.39 10.34
N GLN A 178 20.40 4.48 9.32
CA GLN A 178 21.82 4.84 9.48
C GLN A 178 22.03 6.34 9.40
N ASN A 179 21.24 7.02 8.58
CA ASN A 179 21.35 8.46 8.32
C ASN A 179 19.98 9.14 8.44
N PRO A 180 19.32 9.10 9.62
CA PRO A 180 17.93 9.52 9.76
C PRO A 180 17.68 10.99 9.42
N GLU A 181 18.63 11.90 9.71
CA GLU A 181 18.52 13.32 9.34
C GLU A 181 18.53 13.49 7.81
N LYS A 182 19.50 12.85 7.11
CA LYS A 182 19.57 12.89 5.65
C LYS A 182 18.34 12.22 5.00
N LEU A 183 17.82 11.18 5.63
CA LEU A 183 16.58 10.52 5.20
C LEU A 183 15.39 11.48 5.28
N LEU A 184 15.23 12.21 6.38
CA LEU A 184 14.15 13.19 6.53
C LEU A 184 14.28 14.32 5.50
N ASP A 185 15.48 14.87 5.33
CA ASP A 185 15.77 15.87 4.28
C ASP A 185 15.45 15.34 2.89
N PHE A 186 15.70 14.06 2.65
CA PHE A 186 15.38 13.41 1.38
C PHE A 186 13.88 13.26 1.18
N ILE A 187 13.12 12.86 2.20
CA ILE A 187 11.66 12.67 2.16
C ILE A 187 10.93 13.99 1.95
N GLU A 188 11.38 15.07 2.57
CA GLU A 188 10.76 16.39 2.51
C GLU A 188 10.96 17.13 1.18
N LYS A 189 11.86 16.64 0.31
CA LYS A 189 12.04 17.22 -1.03
C LYS A 189 10.86 16.91 -1.92
N SER A 190 10.38 17.91 -2.66
CA SER A 190 9.33 17.74 -3.67
C SER A 190 9.77 16.79 -4.78
N ARG A 191 8.95 15.81 -5.13
CA ARG A 191 9.20 14.83 -6.20
C ARG A 191 7.91 14.44 -6.89
N LEU A 192 7.90 14.56 -8.22
CA LEU A 192 6.77 14.12 -9.03
C LEU A 192 7.14 12.80 -9.75
N PHE A 193 6.42 11.74 -9.41
CA PHE A 193 6.61 10.42 -10.04
C PHE A 193 5.68 10.21 -11.25
N GLY A 194 4.59 10.98 -11.36
CA GLY A 194 3.68 10.94 -12.50
C GLY A 194 2.24 10.63 -12.10
N THR A 195 1.45 10.27 -13.10
CA THR A 195 0.04 9.93 -12.94
C THR A 195 -0.26 8.68 -13.74
N MET A 196 -0.95 7.73 -13.14
CA MET A 196 -1.46 6.54 -13.83
C MET A 196 -3.00 6.59 -13.91
N THR A 197 -3.55 5.92 -14.92
CA THR A 197 -4.98 5.60 -14.97
C THR A 197 -5.18 4.20 -14.46
N VAL A 198 -6.05 4.04 -13.46
CA VAL A 198 -6.45 2.75 -12.93
C VAL A 198 -7.67 2.29 -13.71
N SER A 199 -7.51 1.23 -14.48
CA SER A 199 -8.60 0.53 -15.22
C SER A 199 -8.80 -0.90 -14.73
N LYS A 200 -7.95 -1.34 -13.79
CA LYS A 200 -8.01 -2.69 -13.22
C LYS A 200 -7.68 -2.66 -11.74
N MET A 201 -8.33 -3.54 -10.98
CA MET A 201 -7.95 -3.88 -9.61
C MET A 201 -7.81 -5.40 -9.50
N GLU A 202 -7.06 -5.86 -8.52
CA GLU A 202 -6.77 -7.28 -8.27
C GLU A 202 -7.37 -7.69 -6.93
N ILE A 203 -8.06 -8.82 -6.89
CA ILE A 203 -8.38 -9.51 -5.65
C ILE A 203 -7.29 -10.54 -5.44
N SER A 204 -6.49 -10.37 -4.40
CA SER A 204 -5.33 -11.20 -4.12
C SER A 204 -5.38 -11.79 -2.72
N PHE A 205 -4.94 -13.03 -2.61
CA PHE A 205 -4.64 -13.67 -1.35
C PHE A 205 -3.13 -13.78 -1.23
N HIS A 206 -2.51 -12.92 -0.41
CA HIS A 206 -1.06 -12.78 -0.36
C HIS A 206 -0.53 -12.58 1.05
N ASN A 207 0.77 -12.80 1.23
CA ASN A 207 1.42 -12.51 2.50
C ASN A 207 1.87 -11.04 2.58
N TRP A 208 2.31 -10.62 3.75
CA TRP A 208 2.67 -9.23 4.07
C TRP A 208 3.71 -8.60 3.12
N TYR A 209 4.63 -9.40 2.57
CA TYR A 209 5.72 -8.94 1.69
C TYR A 209 5.49 -9.23 0.22
N ASP A 210 4.32 -9.74 -0.15
CA ASP A 210 3.95 -10.17 -1.52
C ASP A 210 4.84 -11.29 -2.10
N THR A 211 5.62 -11.96 -1.26
CA THR A 211 6.49 -13.08 -1.66
C THR A 211 5.72 -14.39 -1.90
N LYS A 212 4.51 -14.49 -1.36
CA LYS A 212 3.54 -15.56 -1.62
C LYS A 212 2.22 -14.90 -1.98
N LYS A 213 1.72 -15.18 -3.18
CA LYS A 213 0.48 -14.58 -3.69
C LYS A 213 -0.28 -15.52 -4.61
N GLU A 214 -1.60 -15.45 -4.51
CA GLU A 214 -2.56 -16.07 -5.41
C GLU A 214 -3.55 -15.01 -5.86
N VAL A 215 -3.60 -14.74 -7.17
CA VAL A 215 -4.57 -13.82 -7.76
C VAL A 215 -5.88 -14.58 -7.93
N LEU A 216 -6.92 -14.13 -7.24
CA LEU A 216 -8.22 -14.77 -7.23
C LEU A 216 -9.15 -14.23 -8.32
N SER A 217 -9.08 -12.94 -8.63
CA SER A 217 -9.85 -12.30 -9.69
C SER A 217 -9.20 -10.97 -10.12
N ILE A 218 -9.44 -10.57 -11.36
CA ILE A 218 -9.11 -9.25 -11.89
C ILE A 218 -10.42 -8.51 -12.18
N LEU A 219 -10.56 -7.32 -11.63
CA LEU A 219 -11.68 -6.43 -11.84
C LEU A 219 -11.33 -5.45 -12.95
N GLU A 220 -12.09 -5.44 -14.04
CA GLU A 220 -12.02 -4.39 -15.06
C GLU A 220 -12.99 -3.26 -14.66
N LEU A 221 -12.55 -1.98 -14.77
CA LEU A 221 -13.32 -0.79 -14.38
C LEU A 221 -13.89 -0.06 -15.59
#